data_6aa012cef39d05914561385b1c6fe65d
#
_entry.id   6aa012cef39d05914561385b1c6fe65d
#
_cell.length_a   1.000
_cell.length_b   1.000
_cell.length_c   1.000
_cell.angle_alpha   90.00
_cell.angle_beta   90.00
_cell.angle_gamma   90.00
#
_symmetry.space_group_name_H-M   'P 1'
#
loop_
_entity.id
_entity.type
_entity.pdbx_description
1 polymer ?
#
loop_
_entity_poly.entity_id
_entity_poly.type
_entity_poly.pdbx_seq_one_letter_code
_entity_poly.pdbx_strand_id
1 'polypeptide(L)'
;MEDQMRTEIPYAEIAETLKKALDLRGSPVAVKLAKSPEGIPEGVGPIEETVRHCQMISRARLNGEIFYATGEKHVCMGGGWALGVKELTQSLRSGEFYYKLGKFESWAACMRTIRQVPHVPELDTYATVYAPLEKTPFDPHVVVIVANPRAMLKLAQAALYQLGGRIESTMSGIQSVCADATALPYLTGRINYSLGCDGSRRFSGIENDELVMGIPAEILPEFARSLTIVTGAPGSVK
;
A
#
# COMPACT_ATOMS: atom_id res chain seq x y z
N MET A 1 -33.26 11.57 -12.34
CA MET A 1 -33.34 11.95 -10.92
C MET A 1 -33.25 10.64 -10.14
N GLU A 2 -32.04 10.14 -9.96
CA GLU A 2 -31.72 9.12 -8.97
C GLU A 2 -30.51 9.66 -8.22
N ASP A 3 -30.80 10.39 -7.16
CA ASP A 3 -29.87 10.73 -6.11
C ASP A 3 -29.65 9.44 -5.32
N GLN A 4 -28.79 8.56 -5.85
CA GLN A 4 -28.34 7.38 -5.11
C GLN A 4 -27.56 7.92 -3.91
N MET A 5 -28.19 7.90 -2.75
CA MET A 5 -27.55 8.09 -1.46
C MET A 5 -26.31 7.18 -1.44
N ARG A 6 -25.14 7.76 -1.72
CA ARG A 6 -23.85 7.09 -1.51
C ARG A 6 -23.79 6.79 -0.02
N THR A 7 -24.03 5.55 0.35
CA THR A 7 -23.84 5.13 1.74
C THR A 7 -22.38 5.39 2.06
N GLU A 8 -22.12 6.32 2.95
CA GLU A 8 -20.77 6.67 3.38
C GLU A 8 -20.08 5.42 3.93
N ILE A 9 -18.91 5.08 3.40
CA ILE A 9 -18.18 3.90 3.87
C ILE A 9 -17.61 4.21 5.25
N PRO A 10 -17.92 3.45 6.29
CA PRO A 10 -17.53 3.78 7.67
C PRO A 10 -16.06 3.41 7.91
N TYR A 11 -15.12 4.11 7.29
CA TYR A 11 -13.68 3.82 7.39
C TYR A 11 -13.16 3.80 8.83
N ALA A 12 -13.69 4.65 9.70
CA ALA A 12 -13.32 4.67 11.11
C ALA A 12 -13.70 3.34 11.82
N GLU A 13 -14.91 2.83 11.60
CA GLU A 13 -15.37 1.56 12.18
C GLU A 13 -14.60 0.38 11.61
N ILE A 14 -14.31 0.42 10.30
CA ILE A 14 -13.49 -0.59 9.63
C ILE A 14 -12.08 -0.61 10.21
N ALA A 15 -11.46 0.55 10.40
CA ALA A 15 -10.12 0.66 10.98
C ALA A 15 -10.07 0.10 12.40
N GLU A 16 -11.06 0.43 13.24
CA GLU A 16 -11.14 -0.12 14.60
C GLU A 16 -11.35 -1.65 14.59
N THR A 17 -12.16 -2.17 13.67
CA THR A 17 -12.32 -3.62 13.47
C THR A 17 -10.99 -4.28 13.10
N LEU A 18 -10.25 -3.73 12.14
CA LEU A 18 -8.94 -4.22 11.73
C LEU A 18 -7.93 -4.17 12.88
N LYS A 19 -7.83 -3.04 13.57
CA LYS A 19 -6.90 -2.85 14.70
C LYS A 19 -7.16 -3.86 15.81
N LYS A 20 -8.40 -4.02 16.22
CA LYS A 20 -8.80 -4.93 17.29
C LYS A 20 -8.61 -6.41 16.92
N ALA A 21 -9.03 -6.80 15.70
CA ALA A 21 -8.96 -8.20 15.27
C ALA A 21 -7.53 -8.69 15.01
N LEU A 22 -6.62 -7.79 14.65
CA LEU A 22 -5.26 -8.12 14.20
C LEU A 22 -4.16 -7.70 15.18
N ASP A 23 -4.51 -7.02 16.28
CA ASP A 23 -3.55 -6.47 17.24
C ASP A 23 -2.43 -5.65 16.54
N LEU A 24 -2.86 -4.66 15.73
CA LEU A 24 -1.95 -3.88 14.92
C LEU A 24 -1.14 -2.87 15.77
N ARG A 25 0.16 -2.78 15.51
CA ARG A 25 1.05 -1.79 16.15
C ARG A 25 0.80 -0.35 15.68
N GLY A 26 0.08 -0.16 14.57
CA GLY A 26 -0.24 1.14 14.02
C GLY A 26 -1.48 1.06 13.14
N SER A 27 -1.91 2.19 12.62
CA SER A 27 -3.12 2.28 11.82
C SER A 27 -2.97 1.62 10.45
N PRO A 28 -4.01 0.98 9.90
CA PRO A 28 -4.13 0.80 8.46
C PRO A 28 -4.01 2.15 7.77
N VAL A 29 -3.34 2.22 6.62
CA VAL A 29 -3.08 3.49 5.93
C VAL A 29 -3.92 3.61 4.66
N ALA A 30 -4.76 4.62 4.61
CA ALA A 30 -5.48 5.05 3.43
C ALA A 30 -4.52 5.72 2.45
N VAL A 31 -4.50 5.26 1.20
CA VAL A 31 -3.68 5.83 0.12
C VAL A 31 -4.56 6.18 -1.07
N LYS A 32 -4.43 7.43 -1.56
CA LYS A 32 -5.08 7.88 -2.79
C LYS A 32 -4.03 8.39 -3.78
N LEU A 33 -4.20 8.06 -5.04
CA LEU A 33 -3.41 8.57 -6.16
C LEU A 33 -4.22 9.66 -6.86
N ALA A 34 -3.98 10.90 -6.52
CA ALA A 34 -4.67 12.05 -7.12
C ALA A 34 -4.12 12.30 -8.53
N LYS A 35 -4.98 12.42 -9.52
CA LYS A 35 -4.60 12.64 -10.93
C LYS A 35 -4.33 14.10 -11.26
N SER A 36 -4.83 15.02 -10.45
CA SER A 36 -4.68 16.47 -10.62
C SER A 36 -4.68 17.16 -9.25
N PRO A 37 -4.35 18.47 -9.18
CA PRO A 37 -4.45 19.24 -7.93
C PRO A 37 -5.85 19.19 -7.29
N GLU A 38 -6.90 19.18 -8.09
CA GLU A 38 -8.32 19.13 -7.63
C GLU A 38 -8.65 17.76 -7.02
N GLY A 39 -7.87 16.74 -7.32
CA GLY A 39 -7.99 15.41 -6.72
C GLY A 39 -7.43 15.31 -5.30
N ILE A 40 -6.74 16.35 -4.81
CA ILE A 40 -6.29 16.45 -3.43
C ILE A 40 -7.48 16.83 -2.55
N PRO A 41 -7.74 16.09 -1.47
CA PRO A 41 -8.86 16.40 -0.58
C PRO A 41 -8.68 17.77 0.09
N GLU A 42 -9.79 18.47 0.28
CA GLU A 42 -9.80 19.75 0.98
C GLU A 42 -9.22 19.61 2.40
N GLY A 43 -8.41 20.58 2.82
CA GLY A 43 -7.78 20.61 4.14
C GLY A 43 -6.55 19.70 4.29
N VAL A 44 -6.19 18.92 3.27
CA VAL A 44 -4.96 18.13 3.30
C VAL A 44 -3.79 18.95 2.78
N GLY A 45 -2.77 19.18 3.63
CA GLY A 45 -1.57 19.92 3.29
C GLY A 45 -0.46 19.05 2.65
N PRO A 46 0.53 19.67 2.01
CA PRO A 46 1.70 18.95 1.48
C PRO A 46 2.62 18.48 2.62
N ILE A 47 3.32 17.37 2.38
CA ILE A 47 4.45 17.00 3.24
C ILE A 47 5.62 17.97 3.03
N GLU A 48 6.27 18.38 4.11
CA GLU A 48 7.39 19.32 4.02
C GLU A 48 8.67 18.63 3.51
N GLU A 49 8.98 17.47 4.06
CA GLU A 49 10.22 16.77 3.76
C GLU A 49 10.13 15.90 2.51
N THR A 50 11.29 15.62 1.93
CA THR A 50 11.45 14.69 0.80
C THR A 50 11.80 13.32 1.36
N VAL A 51 10.85 12.39 1.27
CA VAL A 51 10.95 11.04 1.87
C VAL A 51 10.49 9.96 0.90
N ARG A 52 10.66 8.69 1.27
CA ARG A 52 10.20 7.55 0.47
C ARG A 52 8.72 7.29 0.71
N HIS A 53 8.02 6.70 -0.26
CA HIS A 53 6.65 6.24 -0.09
C HIS A 53 6.47 5.36 1.17
N CYS A 54 7.37 4.40 1.39
CA CYS A 54 7.31 3.55 2.57
C CYS A 54 7.46 4.34 3.90
N GLN A 55 8.22 5.44 3.92
CA GLN A 55 8.28 6.34 5.07
C GLN A 55 6.98 7.16 5.22
N MET A 56 6.35 7.57 4.11
CA MET A 56 5.03 8.21 4.12
C MET A 56 3.97 7.30 4.72
N ILE A 57 3.97 6.01 4.32
CA ILE A 57 3.11 5.00 4.96
C ILE A 57 3.37 4.92 6.47
N SER A 58 4.63 4.89 6.90
CA SER A 58 4.96 4.82 8.33
C SER A 58 4.54 6.06 9.10
N ARG A 59 4.65 7.26 8.53
CA ARG A 59 4.18 8.50 9.15
C ARG A 59 2.67 8.48 9.39
N ALA A 60 1.89 8.11 8.39
CA ALA A 60 0.46 7.95 8.57
C ALA A 60 0.13 6.83 9.56
N ARG A 61 0.83 5.68 9.47
CA ARG A 61 0.63 4.51 10.32
C ARG A 61 0.92 4.76 11.79
N LEU A 62 2.07 5.34 12.10
CA LEU A 62 2.64 5.42 13.45
C LEU A 62 2.42 6.78 14.13
N ASN A 63 2.48 7.86 13.35
CA ASN A 63 2.36 9.22 13.87
C ASN A 63 0.96 9.81 13.67
N GLY A 64 0.11 9.16 12.88
CA GLY A 64 -1.24 9.65 12.62
C GLY A 64 -1.29 10.87 11.70
N GLU A 65 -0.24 11.09 10.89
CA GLU A 65 -0.11 12.23 9.98
C GLU A 65 -1.03 12.09 8.77
N ILE A 66 -1.59 13.24 8.32
CA ILE A 66 -2.42 13.35 7.11
C ILE A 66 -1.77 14.38 6.20
N PHE A 67 -1.40 13.97 4.98
CA PHE A 67 -0.70 14.84 4.04
C PHE A 67 -0.77 14.30 2.61
N TYR A 68 -0.37 15.13 1.64
CA TYR A 68 -0.09 14.67 0.28
C TYR A 68 1.38 14.91 -0.11
N ALA A 69 1.84 14.18 -1.12
CA ALA A 69 3.18 14.28 -1.67
C ALA A 69 3.14 14.30 -3.19
N THR A 70 3.66 15.38 -3.81
CA THR A 70 3.93 15.46 -5.25
C THR A 70 5.19 14.67 -5.61
N GLY A 71 5.46 14.49 -6.90
CA GLY A 71 6.66 13.80 -7.37
C GLY A 71 7.97 14.31 -6.77
N GLU A 72 8.09 15.62 -6.53
CA GLU A 72 9.30 16.25 -5.93
C GLU A 72 9.57 15.74 -4.50
N LYS A 73 8.52 15.39 -3.78
CA LYS A 73 8.62 14.90 -2.39
C LYS A 73 9.00 13.42 -2.28
N HIS A 74 9.02 12.68 -3.40
CA HIS A 74 9.42 11.28 -3.43
C HIS A 74 10.93 11.14 -3.68
N VAL A 75 11.74 10.88 -2.64
CA VAL A 75 13.20 10.69 -2.80
C VAL A 75 13.54 9.36 -3.48
N CYS A 76 12.72 8.32 -3.32
CA CYS A 76 12.95 7.04 -3.98
C CYS A 76 12.44 7.08 -5.42
N MET A 77 13.37 7.10 -6.38
CA MET A 77 13.03 7.18 -7.81
C MET A 77 12.14 5.99 -8.25
N GLY A 78 12.52 4.78 -7.89
CA GLY A 78 11.72 3.59 -8.22
C GLY A 78 10.35 3.58 -7.56
N GLY A 79 10.26 4.08 -6.32
CA GLY A 79 8.97 4.19 -5.62
C GLY A 79 8.06 5.25 -6.24
N GLY A 80 8.61 6.41 -6.59
CA GLY A 80 7.86 7.46 -7.28
C GLY A 80 7.39 7.03 -8.67
N TRP A 81 8.23 6.29 -9.40
CA TRP A 81 7.87 5.70 -10.69
C TRP A 81 6.74 4.67 -10.54
N ALA A 82 6.86 3.73 -9.59
CA ALA A 82 5.84 2.71 -9.39
C ALA A 82 4.44 3.32 -9.12
N LEU A 83 4.39 4.49 -8.48
CA LEU A 83 3.16 5.21 -8.18
C LEU A 83 2.74 6.21 -9.28
N GLY A 84 3.48 6.31 -10.37
CA GLY A 84 3.19 7.21 -11.48
C GLY A 84 3.44 8.69 -11.21
N VAL A 85 4.12 9.06 -10.10
CA VAL A 85 4.44 10.47 -9.78
C VAL A 85 5.79 10.92 -10.36
N LYS A 86 6.57 10.00 -10.93
CA LYS A 86 7.87 10.25 -11.56
C LYS A 86 8.08 9.38 -12.79
N GLU A 87 8.96 9.84 -13.68
CA GLU A 87 9.50 9.02 -14.75
C GLU A 87 10.56 8.04 -14.22
N LEU A 88 10.71 6.92 -14.89
CA LEU A 88 11.77 5.96 -14.60
C LEU A 88 13.11 6.49 -15.11
N THR A 89 14.06 6.69 -14.21
CA THR A 89 15.41 7.16 -14.60
C THR A 89 16.13 6.12 -15.47
N GLN A 90 17.04 6.60 -16.33
CA GLN A 90 17.81 5.73 -17.22
C GLN A 90 18.57 4.63 -16.45
N SER A 91 19.14 4.94 -15.31
CA SER A 91 19.90 3.99 -14.49
C SER A 91 19.00 2.89 -13.88
N LEU A 92 17.74 3.19 -13.56
CA LEU A 92 16.74 2.19 -13.15
C LEU A 92 16.22 1.40 -14.37
N ARG A 93 15.89 2.08 -15.46
CA ARG A 93 15.37 1.48 -16.70
C ARG A 93 16.35 0.47 -17.30
N SER A 94 17.64 0.77 -17.27
CA SER A 94 18.71 -0.13 -17.72
C SER A 94 19.02 -1.27 -16.76
N GLY A 95 18.51 -1.22 -15.53
CA GLY A 95 18.87 -2.16 -14.46
C GLY A 95 20.21 -1.87 -13.77
N GLU A 96 20.97 -0.88 -14.24
CA GLU A 96 22.30 -0.54 -13.71
C GLU A 96 22.27 -0.28 -12.21
N PHE A 97 21.27 0.47 -11.72
CA PHE A 97 21.15 0.84 -10.31
C PHE A 97 21.12 -0.40 -9.40
N TYR A 98 20.22 -1.34 -9.65
CA TYR A 98 20.09 -2.53 -8.80
C TYR A 98 21.22 -3.54 -9.03
N TYR A 99 21.79 -3.60 -10.23
CA TYR A 99 22.97 -4.41 -10.52
C TYR A 99 24.17 -3.93 -9.70
N LYS A 100 24.45 -2.61 -9.72
CA LYS A 100 25.53 -2.01 -8.91
C LYS A 100 25.33 -2.18 -7.39
N LEU A 101 24.09 -2.30 -6.94
CA LEU A 101 23.77 -2.63 -5.54
C LEU A 101 23.92 -4.12 -5.21
N GLY A 102 24.35 -4.95 -6.16
CA GLY A 102 24.52 -6.40 -5.95
C GLY A 102 23.18 -7.14 -5.71
N LYS A 103 22.05 -6.61 -6.19
CA LYS A 103 20.73 -7.24 -6.00
C LYS A 103 20.45 -8.35 -7.01
N PHE A 104 21.20 -8.39 -8.10
CA PHE A 104 21.05 -9.38 -9.15
C PHE A 104 22.45 -9.80 -9.66
N GLU A 105 22.59 -11.05 -10.06
CA GLU A 105 23.81 -11.59 -10.61
C GLU A 105 24.21 -10.93 -11.95
N SER A 106 23.21 -10.52 -12.73
CA SER A 106 23.45 -9.92 -14.05
C SER A 106 22.47 -8.78 -14.35
N TRP A 107 22.86 -7.91 -15.28
CA TRP A 107 21.96 -6.87 -15.82
C TRP A 107 20.72 -7.46 -16.48
N ALA A 108 20.85 -8.58 -17.16
CA ALA A 108 19.73 -9.26 -17.79
C ALA A 108 18.69 -9.72 -16.75
N ALA A 109 19.13 -10.24 -15.61
CA ALA A 109 18.23 -10.60 -14.49
C ALA A 109 17.56 -9.36 -13.90
N CYS A 110 18.32 -8.29 -13.70
CA CYS A 110 17.79 -7.02 -13.21
C CYS A 110 16.74 -6.43 -14.16
N MET A 111 17.04 -6.33 -15.45
CA MET A 111 16.09 -5.80 -16.45
C MET A 111 14.83 -6.65 -16.57
N ARG A 112 14.95 -7.97 -16.45
CA ARG A 112 13.81 -8.87 -16.44
C ARG A 112 12.85 -8.56 -15.28
N THR A 113 13.41 -8.28 -14.10
CA THR A 113 12.63 -7.90 -12.92
C THR A 113 12.00 -6.52 -13.09
N ILE A 114 12.76 -5.50 -13.50
CA ILE A 114 12.25 -4.12 -13.67
C ILE A 114 11.06 -4.07 -14.64
N ARG A 115 11.11 -4.82 -15.73
CA ARG A 115 10.02 -4.89 -16.71
C ARG A 115 8.72 -5.52 -16.16
N GLN A 116 8.80 -6.23 -15.05
CA GLN A 116 7.67 -6.89 -14.41
C GLN A 116 7.19 -6.17 -13.14
N VAL A 117 7.88 -5.11 -12.72
CA VAL A 117 7.43 -4.30 -11.59
C VAL A 117 6.09 -3.63 -11.93
N PRO A 118 5.03 -3.86 -11.13
CA PRO A 118 3.77 -3.15 -11.30
C PRO A 118 3.97 -1.65 -11.12
N HIS A 119 3.48 -0.87 -12.07
CA HIS A 119 3.58 0.59 -12.00
C HIS A 119 2.41 1.27 -12.68
N VAL A 120 1.99 2.38 -12.11
CA VAL A 120 1.06 3.33 -12.75
C VAL A 120 1.80 4.03 -13.91
N PRO A 121 1.14 4.35 -15.03
CA PRO A 121 1.80 5.10 -16.11
C PRO A 121 2.56 6.31 -15.61
N GLU A 122 3.73 6.56 -16.19
CA GLU A 122 4.61 7.67 -15.80
C GLU A 122 3.86 8.99 -15.84
N LEU A 123 3.97 9.81 -14.77
CA LEU A 123 3.34 11.12 -14.60
C LEU A 123 1.79 11.13 -14.66
N ASP A 124 1.16 9.98 -14.58
CA ASP A 124 -0.31 9.87 -14.53
C ASP A 124 -0.88 10.17 -13.13
N THR A 125 -0.03 10.22 -12.12
CA THR A 125 -0.37 10.64 -10.76
C THR A 125 0.27 11.99 -10.46
N TYR A 126 -0.55 12.98 -10.13
CA TYR A 126 -0.09 14.30 -9.69
C TYR A 126 0.49 14.25 -8.28
N ALA A 127 -0.23 13.61 -7.36
CA ALA A 127 0.17 13.48 -5.97
C ALA A 127 -0.36 12.17 -5.35
N THR A 128 0.35 11.67 -4.35
CA THR A 128 -0.12 10.60 -3.47
C THR A 128 -0.58 11.20 -2.15
N VAL A 129 -1.74 10.78 -1.65
CA VAL A 129 -2.34 11.27 -0.40
C VAL A 129 -2.35 10.14 0.62
N TYR A 130 -2.06 10.46 1.87
CA TYR A 130 -1.93 9.51 2.98
C TYR A 130 -2.71 9.96 4.20
N ALA A 131 -3.36 9.02 4.86
CA ALA A 131 -3.99 9.22 6.16
C ALA A 131 -4.04 7.89 6.94
N PRO A 132 -4.07 7.90 8.27
CA PRO A 132 -4.60 6.78 9.03
C PRO A 132 -6.04 6.51 8.57
N LEU A 133 -6.42 5.24 8.39
CA LEU A 133 -7.73 4.90 7.84
C LEU A 133 -8.88 5.45 8.69
N GLU A 134 -8.73 5.43 10.02
CA GLU A 134 -9.73 5.95 10.97
C GLU A 134 -9.93 7.47 10.93
N LYS A 135 -9.00 8.20 10.31
CA LYS A 135 -9.03 9.66 10.21
C LYS A 135 -9.03 10.13 8.76
N THR A 136 -9.24 9.23 7.80
CA THR A 136 -9.15 9.60 6.38
C THR A 136 -10.25 10.59 6.01
N PRO A 137 -9.91 11.77 5.45
CA PRO A 137 -10.88 12.74 4.94
C PRO A 137 -11.23 12.47 3.46
N PHE A 138 -10.90 11.30 2.93
CA PHE A 138 -11.08 10.97 1.51
C PHE A 138 -11.37 9.48 1.31
N ASP A 139 -11.96 9.15 0.16
CA ASP A 139 -12.07 7.78 -0.31
C ASP A 139 -10.71 7.29 -0.83
N PRO A 140 -10.06 6.33 -0.16
CA PRO A 140 -8.80 5.79 -0.61
C PRO A 140 -8.97 4.92 -1.86
N HIS A 141 -7.89 4.74 -2.62
CA HIS A 141 -7.82 3.72 -3.66
C HIS A 141 -7.30 2.40 -3.10
N VAL A 142 -6.35 2.48 -2.18
CA VAL A 142 -5.72 1.31 -1.55
C VAL A 142 -5.59 1.55 -0.05
N VAL A 143 -5.80 0.50 0.73
CA VAL A 143 -5.45 0.49 2.16
C VAL A 143 -4.23 -0.41 2.35
N VAL A 144 -3.18 0.14 2.95
CA VAL A 144 -1.94 -0.58 3.24
C VAL A 144 -1.91 -0.97 4.72
N ILE A 145 -1.73 -2.26 4.97
CA ILE A 145 -1.61 -2.84 6.32
C ILE A 145 -0.20 -3.41 6.50
N VAL A 146 0.43 -3.06 7.60
CA VAL A 146 1.72 -3.63 8.03
C VAL A 146 1.48 -4.41 9.32
N ALA A 147 1.75 -5.70 9.30
CA ALA A 147 1.43 -6.59 10.41
C ALA A 147 2.33 -7.84 10.42
N ASN A 148 2.32 -8.56 11.53
CA ASN A 148 3.03 -9.83 11.69
C ASN A 148 2.37 -10.97 10.88
N PRO A 149 3.06 -12.11 10.66
CA PRO A 149 2.52 -13.23 9.88
C PRO A 149 1.21 -13.79 10.41
N ARG A 150 0.96 -13.76 11.74
CA ARG A 150 -0.28 -14.22 12.33
C ARG A 150 -1.47 -13.35 11.92
N ALA A 151 -1.31 -12.04 11.97
CA ALA A 151 -2.31 -11.10 11.47
C ALA A 151 -2.53 -11.27 9.96
N MET A 152 -1.45 -11.48 9.19
CA MET A 152 -1.53 -11.74 7.75
C MET A 152 -2.30 -13.03 7.42
N LEU A 153 -2.18 -14.08 8.25
CA LEU A 153 -3.00 -15.29 8.12
C LEU A 153 -4.50 -14.97 8.28
N LYS A 154 -4.87 -14.18 9.28
CA LYS A 154 -6.27 -13.77 9.48
C LYS A 154 -6.79 -12.93 8.31
N LEU A 155 -5.97 -12.04 7.78
CA LEU A 155 -6.29 -11.26 6.58
C LEU A 155 -6.49 -12.17 5.36
N ALA A 156 -5.64 -13.19 5.18
CA ALA A 156 -5.81 -14.18 4.11
C ALA A 156 -7.12 -14.95 4.24
N GLN A 157 -7.45 -15.40 5.44
CA GLN A 157 -8.72 -16.08 5.72
C GLN A 157 -9.93 -15.19 5.44
N ALA A 158 -9.86 -13.91 5.81
CA ALA A 158 -10.92 -12.95 5.53
C ALA A 158 -11.11 -12.72 4.02
N ALA A 159 -10.01 -12.60 3.28
CA ALA A 159 -10.03 -12.43 1.83
C ALA A 159 -10.67 -13.61 1.08
N LEU A 160 -10.52 -14.81 1.62
CA LEU A 160 -11.03 -16.04 0.99
C LEU A 160 -12.36 -16.52 1.58
N TYR A 161 -12.86 -15.83 2.61
CA TYR A 161 -13.99 -16.33 3.40
C TYR A 161 -15.23 -16.65 2.56
N GLN A 162 -15.58 -15.79 1.60
CA GLN A 162 -16.81 -15.98 0.81
C GLN A 162 -16.63 -16.91 -0.38
N LEU A 163 -15.54 -16.71 -1.14
CA LEU A 163 -15.36 -17.37 -2.43
C LEU A 163 -14.42 -18.58 -2.36
N GLY A 164 -13.69 -18.73 -1.27
CA GLY A 164 -12.66 -19.75 -1.16
C GLY A 164 -11.51 -19.53 -2.17
N GLY A 165 -10.85 -20.61 -2.55
CA GLY A 165 -9.75 -20.57 -3.51
C GLY A 165 -8.38 -20.33 -2.87
N ARG A 166 -7.53 -19.56 -3.56
CA ARG A 166 -6.15 -19.26 -3.15
C ARG A 166 -5.81 -17.82 -3.46
N ILE A 167 -4.97 -17.22 -2.64
CA ILE A 167 -4.37 -15.91 -2.93
C ILE A 167 -3.13 -16.14 -3.78
N GLU A 168 -3.08 -15.52 -4.94
CA GLU A 168 -1.88 -15.39 -5.74
C GLU A 168 -1.24 -14.04 -5.43
N SER A 169 0.02 -14.05 -5.04
CA SER A 169 0.77 -12.84 -4.69
C SER A 169 2.07 -12.81 -5.47
N THR A 170 2.40 -11.66 -6.03
CA THR A 170 3.65 -11.44 -6.76
C THR A 170 4.50 -10.42 -6.04
N MET A 171 5.81 -10.68 -5.99
CA MET A 171 6.77 -9.79 -5.36
C MET A 171 8.17 -10.00 -5.93
N SER A 172 8.97 -8.97 -5.95
CA SER A 172 10.31 -9.01 -6.55
C SER A 172 11.47 -8.73 -5.58
N GLY A 173 11.18 -8.40 -4.33
CA GLY A 173 12.19 -7.99 -3.34
C GLY A 173 12.75 -6.58 -3.57
N ILE A 174 12.35 -5.91 -4.64
CA ILE A 174 12.61 -4.50 -4.91
C ILE A 174 11.30 -3.76 -5.12
N GLN A 175 11.25 -2.45 -4.80
CA GLN A 175 10.05 -1.61 -5.00
C GLN A 175 8.78 -2.21 -4.37
N SER A 176 8.89 -2.73 -3.17
CA SER A 176 7.89 -3.60 -2.56
C SER A 176 6.66 -2.84 -2.06
N VAL A 177 6.79 -1.93 -1.08
CA VAL A 177 5.62 -1.22 -0.52
C VAL A 177 4.93 -0.36 -1.58
N CYS A 178 5.71 0.27 -2.47
CA CYS A 178 5.20 1.12 -3.53
C CYS A 178 4.56 0.32 -4.68
N ALA A 179 5.25 -0.70 -5.19
CA ALA A 179 4.77 -1.49 -6.33
C ALA A 179 3.85 -2.62 -5.88
N ASP A 180 4.35 -3.53 -5.01
CA ASP A 180 3.60 -4.73 -4.65
C ASP A 180 2.36 -4.42 -3.80
N ALA A 181 2.49 -3.54 -2.79
CA ALA A 181 1.40 -3.27 -1.84
C ALA A 181 0.60 -2.00 -2.15
N THR A 182 0.95 -1.21 -3.16
CA THR A 182 0.18 -0.01 -3.53
C THR A 182 -0.20 0.00 -5.01
N ALA A 183 0.77 0.01 -5.93
CA ALA A 183 0.45 0.10 -7.36
C ALA A 183 -0.30 -1.15 -7.87
N LEU A 184 0.13 -2.35 -7.50
CA LEU A 184 -0.52 -3.59 -7.96
C LEU A 184 -1.98 -3.68 -7.51
N PRO A 185 -2.34 -3.51 -6.22
CA PRO A 185 -3.74 -3.47 -5.80
C PRO A 185 -4.56 -2.38 -6.50
N TYR A 186 -3.99 -1.20 -6.68
CA TYR A 186 -4.63 -0.10 -7.41
C TYR A 186 -4.95 -0.47 -8.86
N LEU A 187 -4.01 -1.11 -9.56
CA LEU A 187 -4.15 -1.44 -10.98
C LEU A 187 -5.05 -2.65 -11.25
N THR A 188 -5.11 -3.58 -10.30
CA THR A 188 -5.74 -4.88 -10.53
C THR A 188 -7.03 -5.11 -9.76
N GLY A 189 -7.34 -4.28 -8.78
CA GLY A 189 -8.46 -4.52 -7.86
C GLY A 189 -8.26 -5.79 -6.99
N ARG A 190 -7.01 -6.29 -6.85
CA ARG A 190 -6.70 -7.51 -6.10
C ARG A 190 -5.78 -7.20 -4.93
N ILE A 191 -5.96 -7.93 -3.85
CA ILE A 191 -5.02 -7.88 -2.73
C ILE A 191 -3.65 -8.40 -3.15
N ASN A 192 -2.59 -7.85 -2.57
CA ASN A 192 -1.25 -8.38 -2.75
C ASN A 192 -0.42 -8.24 -1.48
N TYR A 193 0.44 -9.21 -1.22
CA TYR A 193 1.42 -9.19 -0.13
C TYR A 193 2.76 -8.68 -0.61
N SER A 194 3.54 -8.14 0.32
CA SER A 194 4.91 -7.74 0.09
C SER A 194 5.76 -8.04 1.32
N LEU A 195 6.98 -8.51 1.08
CA LEU A 195 7.98 -8.72 2.12
C LEU A 195 8.66 -7.42 2.57
N GLY A 196 8.42 -6.32 1.87
CA GLY A 196 9.26 -5.14 1.95
C GLY A 196 10.57 -5.31 1.18
N CYS A 197 11.16 -4.21 0.73
CA CYS A 197 12.51 -4.17 0.18
C CYS A 197 13.49 -3.70 1.25
N ASP A 198 14.81 -3.84 1.01
CA ASP A 198 15.82 -3.36 1.96
C ASP A 198 15.63 -1.88 2.32
N GLY A 199 15.23 -1.05 1.35
CA GLY A 199 14.96 0.37 1.59
C GLY A 199 13.80 0.59 2.55
N SER A 200 12.68 -0.15 2.39
CA SER A 200 11.54 -0.03 3.28
C SER A 200 11.88 -0.55 4.68
N ARG A 201 12.55 -1.69 4.79
CA ARG A 201 12.95 -2.24 6.10
C ARG A 201 13.93 -1.33 6.84
N ARG A 202 14.91 -0.75 6.11
CA ARG A 202 15.92 0.12 6.72
C ARG A 202 15.38 1.49 7.15
N PHE A 203 14.39 2.06 6.43
CA PHE A 203 14.04 3.47 6.57
C PHE A 203 12.61 3.74 7.03
N SER A 204 11.73 2.74 7.07
CA SER A 204 10.31 2.97 7.33
C SER A 204 9.75 2.28 8.58
N GLY A 205 10.60 1.72 9.44
CA GLY A 205 10.15 1.09 10.67
C GLY A 205 9.25 -0.14 10.46
N ILE A 206 9.35 -0.80 9.29
CA ILE A 206 8.79 -2.14 9.09
C ILE A 206 9.74 -3.13 9.76
N GLU A 207 9.27 -3.78 10.83
CA GLU A 207 10.07 -4.68 11.62
C GLU A 207 10.36 -6.01 10.88
N ASN A 208 11.36 -6.76 11.36
CA ASN A 208 11.78 -8.00 10.71
C ASN A 208 10.69 -9.08 10.68
N ASP A 209 9.78 -9.05 11.63
CA ASP A 209 8.63 -9.95 11.78
C ASP A 209 7.33 -9.39 11.19
N GLU A 210 7.38 -8.29 10.44
CA GLU A 210 6.22 -7.70 9.76
C GLU A 210 6.26 -7.93 8.25
N LEU A 211 5.08 -8.09 7.69
CA LEU A 211 4.79 -8.10 6.25
C LEU A 211 3.91 -6.90 5.91
N VAL A 212 3.77 -6.63 4.63
CA VAL A 212 2.90 -5.56 4.12
C VAL A 212 1.83 -6.18 3.23
N MET A 213 0.60 -5.70 3.34
CA MET A 213 -0.51 -6.08 2.47
C MET A 213 -1.18 -4.84 1.93
N GLY A 214 -1.42 -4.82 0.63
CA GLY A 214 -2.28 -3.83 -0.02
C GLY A 214 -3.65 -4.41 -0.32
N ILE A 215 -4.70 -3.67 0.04
CA ILE A 215 -6.11 -4.03 -0.14
C ILE A 215 -6.76 -2.93 -0.98
N PRO A 216 -7.39 -3.24 -2.13
CA PRO A 216 -8.22 -2.27 -2.83
C PRO A 216 -9.34 -1.77 -1.92
N ALA A 217 -9.54 -0.45 -1.85
CA ALA A 217 -10.49 0.12 -0.91
C ALA A 217 -11.95 -0.28 -1.18
N GLU A 218 -12.28 -0.57 -2.42
CA GLU A 218 -13.63 -0.99 -2.85
C GLU A 218 -14.10 -2.30 -2.19
N ILE A 219 -13.17 -3.22 -1.88
CA ILE A 219 -13.51 -4.48 -1.22
C ILE A 219 -13.44 -4.41 0.31
N LEU A 220 -12.97 -3.30 0.86
CA LEU A 220 -12.66 -3.16 2.28
C LEU A 220 -13.87 -3.38 3.23
N PRO A 221 -15.10 -2.91 2.94
CA PRO A 221 -16.25 -3.15 3.80
C PRO A 221 -16.56 -4.63 3.98
N GLU A 222 -16.58 -5.38 2.86
CA GLU A 222 -16.84 -6.81 2.88
C GLU A 222 -15.69 -7.58 3.52
N PHE A 223 -14.48 -7.15 3.27
CA PHE A 223 -13.27 -7.71 3.88
C PHE A 223 -13.30 -7.59 5.41
N ALA A 224 -13.65 -6.43 5.96
CA ALA A 224 -13.77 -6.21 7.40
C ALA A 224 -14.86 -7.06 8.05
N ARG A 225 -16.01 -7.23 7.36
CA ARG A 225 -17.08 -8.12 7.80
C ARG A 225 -16.60 -9.58 7.86
N SER A 226 -15.95 -10.04 6.81
CA SER A 226 -15.37 -11.40 6.74
C SER A 226 -14.33 -11.61 7.84
N LEU A 227 -13.49 -10.61 8.12
CA LEU A 227 -12.48 -10.67 9.18
C LEU A 227 -13.13 -10.86 10.56
N THR A 228 -14.19 -10.14 10.85
CA THR A 228 -14.92 -10.29 12.11
C THR A 228 -15.44 -11.73 12.29
N ILE A 229 -15.94 -12.34 11.21
CA ILE A 229 -16.46 -13.72 11.26
C ILE A 229 -15.32 -14.73 11.48
N VAL A 230 -14.24 -14.66 10.69
CA VAL A 230 -13.15 -15.63 10.79
C VAL A 230 -12.38 -15.53 12.10
N THR A 231 -12.28 -14.35 12.69
CA THR A 231 -11.62 -14.16 13.99
C THR A 231 -12.46 -14.59 15.18
N GLY A 232 -13.79 -14.60 15.06
CA GLY A 232 -14.73 -15.10 16.05
C GLY A 232 -15.06 -16.60 15.94
N ALA A 233 -14.60 -17.28 14.87
CA ALA A 233 -14.94 -18.68 14.62
C ALA A 233 -14.31 -19.64 15.66
N PRO A 234 -14.99 -20.75 15.99
CA PRO A 234 -14.41 -21.82 16.80
C PRO A 234 -13.13 -22.36 16.14
N GLY A 235 -12.04 -22.46 16.89
CA GLY A 235 -10.73 -22.88 16.35
C GLY A 235 -9.87 -21.76 15.77
N SER A 236 -10.35 -20.53 15.80
CA SER A 236 -9.54 -19.34 15.48
C SER A 236 -8.37 -19.22 16.47
N VAL A 237 -7.16 -19.06 15.97
CA VAL A 237 -5.96 -18.84 16.81
C VAL A 237 -6.07 -17.46 17.46
N LYS A 238 -6.16 -17.45 18.79
CA LYS A 238 -6.22 -16.22 19.61
C LYS A 238 -4.87 -15.56 19.72
#